data_eb7371781499535e03d0f27c6bab3a11
#
_entry.id   eb7371781499535e03d0f27c6bab3a11
#
_cell.length_a   1.000
_cell.length_b   1.000
_cell.length_c   1.000
_cell.angle_alpha   90.00
_cell.angle_beta   90.00
_cell.angle_gamma   90.00
#
_symmetry.space_group_name_H-M   'P 1'
#
loop_
_entity.id
_entity.type
_entity.pdbx_description
1 polymer ?
#
loop_
_entity_poly.entity_id
_entity_poly.type
_entity_poly.pdbx_seq_one_letter_code
_entity_poly.pdbx_strand_id
1 'polypeptide(L)'
;MSTDSLPSKVSQERSSKFPPNDRSRRDFLRATAAAIAPWVAYPALGSARFGDSTPSAAGTDFSTKEDFKKDFELDEITIDDVRKSFESGQYSSRSLTEKYLARIHEIDKAGPMLNSLIEINPDALQIAEALDQERKAKGPRGPLHGISMLIKDNIDTGDRMNTTAGSLAFVYSHPDSRPQRDAFVAAQLRKAGALILGKTNLSEWANIRSSHSTSGWSGRGGLTRNPYALDRNPCGSSSGTGAGVSANLCVAGVGTETDGSVVCPSSANGLVGLKPTVGLVSRSGIIPISHSQDTAGPMARTVRDVAILLGAMAGADAEDSATAEIQNKDDAQNIFPDYTKFLDPAGLKGARLGVVRKYFGFNEAVDQLMDMLLGEMKHAGAEIIDPADISTIGKFDDSEMTVLLHELKADLAAYLARRNGTSTGAPIKSLKDVIDFNEQNRGREMPFFGQDLFIKAEQKGPLSSQEYLDALEMNHRLSRAEGIDFVMDKYKLDALVAPTGGPAWLTDLINGDHSAGGSSSAAAVAGYPNINVTAGYLWGLPVGISFFGRAWSEPTLLKIAYSFEQLTKARQKPRFLPSIKTGAS
;
A
#
# COMPACT_ATOMS: atom_id res chain seq x y z
N MET A 1 4.43 61.50 -53.66
CA MET A 1 5.58 62.32 -53.26
C MET A 1 6.33 61.51 -52.24
N SER A 2 7.49 61.07 -52.67
CA SER A 2 8.80 60.90 -52.04
C SER A 2 8.86 59.85 -50.95
N THR A 3 9.39 58.62 -51.20
CA THR A 3 10.82 58.19 -51.26
C THR A 3 11.55 58.54 -49.99
N ASP A 4 12.13 57.56 -49.22
CA ASP A 4 13.33 56.78 -49.51
C ASP A 4 13.60 55.77 -48.45
N SER A 5 13.92 54.59 -48.83
CA SER A 5 15.18 53.82 -48.80
C SER A 5 15.69 53.30 -47.46
N LEU A 6 15.83 51.99 -47.48
CA LEU A 6 16.68 51.10 -46.59
C LEU A 6 18.16 51.54 -46.58
N PRO A 7 18.95 51.09 -45.58
CA PRO A 7 19.69 49.87 -45.88
C PRO A 7 19.86 48.84 -44.68
N SER A 8 20.08 47.67 -45.15
CA SER A 8 20.54 46.43 -44.43
C SER A 8 21.83 46.59 -43.60
N LYS A 9 21.93 45.92 -42.47
CA LYS A 9 23.20 45.31 -42.00
C LYS A 9 22.99 43.99 -41.30
N VAL A 10 23.62 43.00 -41.86
CA VAL A 10 23.95 41.68 -41.39
C VAL A 10 24.94 41.78 -40.22
N SER A 11 24.79 41.00 -39.14
CA SER A 11 25.89 40.44 -38.36
C SER A 11 25.38 39.37 -37.43
N GLN A 12 25.66 38.18 -37.79
CA GLN A 12 26.57 37.21 -37.11
C GLN A 12 26.00 36.51 -35.88
N GLU A 13 25.69 35.26 -36.14
CA GLU A 13 25.61 34.14 -35.20
C GLU A 13 26.76 34.13 -34.22
N ARG A 14 26.44 33.90 -32.92
CA ARG A 14 27.35 33.26 -31.98
C ARG A 14 26.70 32.00 -31.43
N SER A 15 27.07 30.88 -32.05
CA SER A 15 26.85 29.56 -31.50
C SER A 15 27.78 29.35 -30.27
N SER A 16 27.25 29.21 -29.09
CA SER A 16 28.00 28.66 -27.97
C SER A 16 27.81 27.14 -27.95
N LYS A 17 28.81 26.43 -28.46
CA LYS A 17 28.98 25.00 -28.33
C LYS A 17 29.36 24.69 -26.88
N PHE A 18 28.55 23.92 -26.18
CA PHE A 18 28.99 23.18 -24.99
C PHE A 18 29.61 21.84 -25.44
N PRO A 19 30.77 21.43 -24.90
CA PRO A 19 31.39 20.16 -25.26
C PRO A 19 30.65 19.01 -24.58
N PRO A 20 30.60 17.79 -25.19
CA PRO A 20 30.05 16.62 -24.58
C PRO A 20 30.96 16.11 -23.44
N ASN A 21 30.40 15.89 -22.29
CA ASN A 21 31.08 15.36 -21.11
C ASN A 21 31.07 13.83 -21.19
N ASP A 22 32.00 13.27 -21.97
CA ASP A 22 32.25 11.83 -22.04
C ASP A 22 33.37 11.48 -21.05
N ARG A 23 32.99 11.25 -19.79
CA ARG A 23 33.85 10.60 -18.80
C ARG A 23 33.43 9.16 -18.66
N SER A 24 34.25 8.28 -19.23
CA SER A 24 34.04 6.85 -19.21
C SER A 24 34.14 6.27 -17.79
N ARG A 25 33.40 5.20 -17.50
CA ARG A 25 33.44 4.41 -16.23
C ARG A 25 34.86 4.02 -15.80
N ARG A 26 35.87 4.04 -16.70
CA ARG A 26 37.25 3.74 -16.39
C ARG A 26 37.97 4.83 -15.62
N ASP A 27 37.55 6.10 -15.73
CA ASP A 27 38.20 7.22 -15.03
C ASP A 27 37.72 7.35 -13.59
N PHE A 28 36.52 6.89 -13.29
CA PHE A 28 35.99 6.84 -11.92
C PHE A 28 36.72 5.81 -11.06
N LEU A 29 37.14 4.67 -11.64
CA LEU A 29 37.86 3.60 -10.90
C LEU A 29 39.32 3.92 -10.67
N ARG A 30 39.91 4.92 -11.33
CA ARG A 30 41.31 5.36 -11.12
C ARG A 30 41.49 6.44 -10.06
N ALA A 31 40.40 7.12 -9.66
CA ALA A 31 40.47 8.20 -8.65
C ALA A 31 40.36 7.71 -7.19
N THR A 32 40.03 6.43 -6.96
CA THR A 32 39.88 5.86 -5.61
C THR A 32 41.11 5.08 -5.08
N ALA A 33 42.24 5.09 -5.80
CA ALA A 33 43.44 4.32 -5.44
C ALA A 33 44.61 5.15 -4.83
N ALA A 34 44.39 6.40 -4.42
CA ALA A 34 45.46 7.24 -3.87
C ALA A 34 44.98 8.08 -2.68
N ALA A 35 44.73 7.44 -1.54
CA ALA A 35 44.69 8.12 -0.23
C ALA A 35 44.97 7.10 0.88
N ILE A 36 46.23 6.66 0.98
CA ILE A 36 46.76 6.01 2.18
C ILE A 36 47.60 7.07 2.90
N ALA A 37 47.18 7.50 4.08
CA ALA A 37 47.95 8.33 5.00
C ALA A 37 47.90 7.73 6.41
N PRO A 38 48.85 8.07 7.33
CA PRO A 38 49.69 7.11 7.98
C PRO A 38 49.24 6.71 9.38
N TRP A 39 49.68 5.54 9.81
CA TRP A 39 49.57 5.00 11.16
C TRP A 39 50.18 5.91 12.21
N VAL A 40 49.41 6.32 13.24
CA VAL A 40 49.92 6.81 14.49
C VAL A 40 49.90 5.69 15.52
N ALA A 41 51.08 5.30 15.99
CA ALA A 41 51.29 4.30 17.03
C ALA A 41 50.84 4.84 18.39
N TYR A 42 50.02 4.11 19.13
CA TYR A 42 49.81 4.27 20.57
C TYR A 42 50.53 3.16 21.34
N PRO A 43 51.11 3.47 22.50
CA PRO A 43 51.95 2.55 23.25
C PRO A 43 51.15 1.50 24.02
N ALA A 44 51.71 0.31 24.11
CA ALA A 44 51.21 -0.80 24.87
C ALA A 44 51.23 -0.57 26.38
N LEU A 45 50.12 -0.85 27.06
CA LEU A 45 50.10 -1.04 28.51
C LEU A 45 49.26 -2.29 28.86
N GLY A 46 49.94 -3.22 29.52
CA GLY A 46 49.34 -4.06 30.54
C GLY A 46 48.57 -5.29 30.12
N SER A 47 49.22 -6.42 30.08
CA SER A 47 48.63 -7.78 30.04
C SER A 47 47.80 -8.09 31.29
N ALA A 48 46.48 -8.23 31.13
CA ALA A 48 45.63 -8.96 32.05
C ALA A 48 45.06 -10.17 31.29
N ARG A 49 45.42 -11.37 31.73
CA ARG A 49 44.89 -12.64 31.22
C ARG A 49 43.44 -12.76 31.63
N PHE A 50 42.51 -12.75 30.68
CA PHE A 50 41.18 -13.28 30.83
C PHE A 50 41.02 -14.51 29.93
N GLY A 51 40.44 -15.55 30.51
CA GLY A 51 40.35 -16.87 29.92
C GLY A 51 39.65 -16.94 28.59
N ASP A 52 40.15 -17.81 27.73
CA ASP A 52 39.53 -18.25 26.50
C ASP A 52 38.13 -18.84 26.74
N SER A 53 37.12 -18.09 26.33
CA SER A 53 35.84 -18.63 25.91
C SER A 53 35.44 -17.91 24.62
N THR A 54 35.95 -18.42 23.50
CA THR A 54 35.43 -18.12 22.17
C THR A 54 33.97 -18.58 22.12
N PRO A 55 32.98 -17.69 21.83
CA PRO A 55 31.69 -18.16 21.40
C PRO A 55 31.90 -18.78 20.02
N SER A 56 31.74 -20.09 19.93
CA SER A 56 31.56 -20.80 18.69
C SER A 56 30.52 -20.03 17.86
N ALA A 57 30.93 -19.54 16.71
CA ALA A 57 30.00 -19.12 15.67
C ALA A 57 29.19 -20.38 15.33
N ALA A 58 28.02 -20.53 15.94
CA ALA A 58 27.02 -21.46 15.50
C ALA A 58 26.66 -21.01 14.08
N GLY A 59 27.31 -21.61 13.10
CA GLY A 59 26.85 -21.59 11.73
C GLY A 59 25.41 -22.04 11.77
N THR A 60 24.48 -21.13 11.50
CA THR A 60 23.11 -21.47 11.18
C THR A 60 23.18 -22.29 9.91
N ASP A 61 23.22 -23.59 10.09
CA ASP A 61 23.04 -24.59 9.06
C ASP A 61 21.63 -24.33 8.45
N PHE A 62 21.62 -23.63 7.31
CA PHE A 62 20.44 -23.55 6.43
C PHE A 62 20.29 -24.91 5.74
N SER A 63 20.15 -25.98 6.54
CA SER A 63 19.71 -27.24 6.01
C SER A 63 18.37 -26.97 5.32
N THR A 64 18.27 -27.38 4.08
CA THR A 64 17.09 -27.45 3.25
C THR A 64 15.96 -28.13 4.01
N LYS A 65 15.27 -27.38 4.89
CA LYS A 65 13.99 -27.84 5.44
C LYS A 65 13.02 -27.84 4.27
N GLU A 66 12.44 -29.00 4.04
CA GLU A 66 11.35 -29.26 3.10
C GLU A 66 10.38 -28.10 3.02
N ASP A 67 9.86 -27.84 1.82
CA ASP A 67 8.75 -26.90 1.59
C ASP A 67 7.77 -26.97 2.77
N PHE A 68 7.38 -25.83 3.35
CA PHE A 68 6.43 -25.75 4.46
C PHE A 68 5.06 -26.18 3.97
N LYS A 69 4.86 -27.51 3.87
CA LYS A 69 3.70 -28.18 3.24
C LYS A 69 2.60 -28.53 4.22
N LYS A 70 2.36 -27.73 5.24
CA LYS A 70 1.22 -28.03 6.09
C LYS A 70 -0.04 -27.41 5.49
N ASP A 71 -0.92 -28.26 4.96
CA ASP A 71 -2.24 -27.83 4.50
C ASP A 71 -3.01 -27.23 5.67
N PHE A 72 -3.51 -26.03 5.46
CA PHE A 72 -4.36 -25.33 6.41
C PHE A 72 -5.81 -25.43 5.92
N GLU A 73 -6.69 -25.93 6.77
CA GLU A 73 -8.09 -26.21 6.40
C GLU A 73 -8.90 -24.98 5.94
N LEU A 74 -8.40 -23.76 6.26
CA LEU A 74 -8.99 -22.49 5.84
C LEU A 74 -8.19 -21.84 4.68
N ASP A 75 -7.31 -22.59 4.00
CA ASP A 75 -6.59 -22.08 2.83
C ASP A 75 -7.58 -21.60 1.77
N GLU A 76 -7.37 -20.35 1.30
CA GLU A 76 -8.14 -19.70 0.22
C GLU A 76 -9.67 -19.56 0.51
N ILE A 77 -10.12 -19.74 1.77
CA ILE A 77 -11.53 -19.62 2.15
C ILE A 77 -12.05 -18.19 1.90
N THR A 78 -13.19 -18.06 1.24
CA THR A 78 -13.86 -16.79 0.96
C THR A 78 -14.85 -16.39 2.06
N ILE A 79 -15.30 -15.13 2.04
CA ILE A 79 -16.37 -14.67 2.95
C ILE A 79 -17.62 -15.53 2.80
N ASP A 80 -18.03 -15.86 1.56
CA ASP A 80 -19.21 -16.68 1.30
C ASP A 80 -19.03 -18.13 1.81
N ASP A 81 -17.83 -18.70 1.73
CA ASP A 81 -17.57 -20.05 2.25
C ASP A 81 -17.62 -20.08 3.78
N VAL A 82 -17.07 -19.04 4.43
CA VAL A 82 -17.19 -18.90 5.90
C VAL A 82 -18.65 -18.76 6.30
N ARG A 83 -19.45 -17.98 5.60
CA ARG A 83 -20.89 -17.84 5.88
C ARG A 83 -21.62 -19.18 5.80
N LYS A 84 -21.38 -19.94 4.71
CA LYS A 84 -21.93 -21.30 4.55
C LYS A 84 -21.49 -22.24 5.68
N SER A 85 -20.24 -22.13 6.12
CA SER A 85 -19.73 -22.94 7.23
C SER A 85 -20.40 -22.60 8.57
N PHE A 86 -20.74 -21.33 8.78
CA PHE A 86 -21.52 -20.89 9.94
C PHE A 86 -22.98 -21.36 9.87
N GLU A 87 -23.61 -21.32 8.70
CA GLU A 87 -24.98 -21.80 8.46
C GLU A 87 -25.09 -23.31 8.67
N SER A 88 -24.10 -24.07 8.23
CA SER A 88 -24.04 -25.55 8.40
C SER A 88 -23.61 -25.98 9.82
N GLY A 89 -23.10 -25.07 10.64
CA GLY A 89 -22.54 -25.38 11.96
C GLY A 89 -21.16 -26.03 11.91
N GLN A 90 -20.50 -26.07 10.75
CA GLN A 90 -19.13 -26.59 10.61
C GLN A 90 -18.13 -25.76 11.41
N TYR A 91 -18.27 -24.44 11.37
CA TYR A 91 -17.50 -23.49 12.17
C TYR A 91 -18.42 -22.55 12.95
N SER A 92 -17.86 -21.95 13.99
CA SER A 92 -18.37 -20.74 14.63
C SER A 92 -17.36 -19.63 14.48
N SER A 93 -17.74 -18.38 14.78
CA SER A 93 -16.79 -17.26 14.79
C SER A 93 -15.63 -17.54 15.75
N ARG A 94 -15.93 -18.15 16.92
CA ARG A 94 -14.92 -18.52 17.90
C ARG A 94 -13.95 -19.59 17.35
N SER A 95 -14.46 -20.70 16.81
CA SER A 95 -13.59 -21.77 16.28
C SER A 95 -12.76 -21.31 15.07
N LEU A 96 -13.32 -20.44 14.22
CA LEU A 96 -12.60 -19.83 13.12
C LEU A 96 -11.45 -18.93 13.63
N THR A 97 -11.72 -18.11 14.65
CA THR A 97 -10.73 -17.22 15.26
C THR A 97 -9.60 -18.01 15.93
N GLU A 98 -9.91 -19.10 16.64
CA GLU A 98 -8.90 -20.00 17.23
C GLU A 98 -7.94 -20.57 16.18
N LYS A 99 -8.47 -20.99 15.01
CA LYS A 99 -7.66 -21.49 13.90
C LYS A 99 -6.73 -20.43 13.32
N TYR A 100 -7.23 -19.22 13.12
CA TYR A 100 -6.39 -18.10 12.63
C TYR A 100 -5.32 -17.70 13.64
N LEU A 101 -5.62 -17.66 14.95
CA LEU A 101 -4.62 -17.38 15.98
C LEU A 101 -3.53 -18.46 16.01
N ALA A 102 -3.89 -19.74 15.88
CA ALA A 102 -2.92 -20.83 15.78
C ALA A 102 -2.04 -20.68 14.52
N ARG A 103 -2.65 -20.35 13.37
CA ARG A 103 -1.92 -20.13 12.11
C ARG A 103 -0.98 -18.94 12.20
N ILE A 104 -1.39 -17.82 12.81
CA ILE A 104 -0.54 -16.66 13.07
C ILE A 104 0.68 -17.07 13.90
N HIS A 105 0.47 -17.84 14.97
CA HIS A 105 1.59 -18.32 15.78
C HIS A 105 2.55 -19.21 14.96
N GLU A 106 2.03 -20.07 14.11
CA GLU A 106 2.79 -21.07 13.35
C GLU A 106 3.65 -20.44 12.22
N ILE A 107 3.14 -19.47 11.49
CA ILE A 107 3.82 -18.96 10.28
C ILE A 107 4.18 -17.47 10.32
N ASP A 108 3.50 -16.68 11.14
CA ASP A 108 3.79 -15.25 11.25
C ASP A 108 4.83 -14.97 12.34
N LYS A 109 4.75 -15.68 13.48
CA LYS A 109 5.65 -15.49 14.63
C LYS A 109 6.67 -16.62 14.80
N ALA A 110 6.50 -17.72 14.08
CA ALA A 110 7.44 -18.84 14.02
C ALA A 110 7.55 -19.34 12.56
N GLY A 111 8.24 -20.45 12.31
CA GLY A 111 8.41 -21.04 10.99
C GLY A 111 8.93 -20.03 9.96
N PRO A 112 8.15 -19.68 8.91
CA PRO A 112 8.51 -18.67 7.91
C PRO A 112 8.79 -17.28 8.49
N MET A 113 8.23 -16.96 9.65
CA MET A 113 8.36 -15.67 10.34
C MET A 113 8.01 -14.50 9.40
N LEU A 114 6.78 -14.51 8.87
CA LEU A 114 6.33 -13.46 7.95
C LEU A 114 6.33 -12.08 8.58
N ASN A 115 6.06 -12.03 9.89
CA ASN A 115 6.00 -10.81 10.68
C ASN A 115 5.05 -9.77 10.07
N SER A 116 3.90 -10.24 9.60
CA SER A 116 2.86 -9.42 8.97
C SER A 116 1.96 -8.72 9.98
N LEU A 117 1.82 -9.27 11.20
CA LEU A 117 1.08 -8.65 12.29
C LEU A 117 2.03 -7.91 13.24
N ILE A 118 1.63 -6.72 13.68
CA ILE A 118 2.33 -5.95 14.70
C ILE A 118 1.69 -6.12 16.08
N GLU A 119 0.39 -6.39 16.12
CA GLU A 119 -0.38 -6.60 17.35
C GLU A 119 -1.59 -7.49 17.10
N ILE A 120 -1.88 -8.41 18.03
CA ILE A 120 -3.07 -9.27 18.02
C ILE A 120 -4.08 -8.69 19.00
N ASN A 121 -5.36 -8.71 18.65
CA ASN A 121 -6.44 -8.26 19.54
C ASN A 121 -6.57 -9.20 20.74
N PRO A 122 -6.28 -8.74 21.96
CA PRO A 122 -6.33 -9.58 23.14
C PRO A 122 -7.75 -10.05 23.49
N ASP A 123 -8.78 -9.40 22.95
CA ASP A 123 -10.19 -9.71 23.18
C ASP A 123 -10.83 -10.53 22.05
N ALA A 124 -10.04 -10.94 21.03
CA ALA A 124 -10.56 -11.57 19.82
C ALA A 124 -11.50 -12.76 20.11
N LEU A 125 -11.12 -13.67 20.99
CA LEU A 125 -11.93 -14.84 21.32
C LEU A 125 -13.21 -14.49 22.07
N GLN A 126 -13.18 -13.50 22.97
CA GLN A 126 -14.37 -13.03 23.67
C GLN A 126 -15.35 -12.35 22.72
N ILE A 127 -14.84 -11.53 21.79
CA ILE A 127 -15.66 -10.89 20.76
C ILE A 127 -16.27 -11.93 19.82
N ALA A 128 -15.49 -12.94 19.41
CA ALA A 128 -15.98 -14.02 18.57
C ALA A 128 -17.15 -14.78 19.20
N GLU A 129 -17.02 -15.12 20.49
CA GLU A 129 -18.07 -15.80 21.25
C GLU A 129 -19.33 -14.94 21.37
N ALA A 130 -19.19 -13.63 21.62
CA ALA A 130 -20.32 -12.70 21.68
C ALA A 130 -21.06 -12.60 20.32
N LEU A 131 -20.30 -12.61 19.20
CA LEU A 131 -20.89 -12.62 17.84
C LEU A 131 -21.61 -13.95 17.56
N ASP A 132 -21.11 -15.09 18.02
CA ASP A 132 -21.81 -16.38 17.89
C ASP A 132 -23.10 -16.40 18.70
N GLN A 133 -23.12 -15.85 19.92
CA GLN A 133 -24.31 -15.71 20.74
C GLN A 133 -25.34 -14.78 20.07
N GLU A 134 -24.87 -13.65 19.54
CA GLU A 134 -25.76 -12.71 18.83
C GLU A 134 -26.38 -13.37 17.58
N ARG A 135 -25.59 -14.09 16.78
CA ARG A 135 -26.10 -14.83 15.62
C ARG A 135 -27.19 -15.82 15.99
N LYS A 136 -27.02 -16.55 17.09
CA LYS A 136 -28.03 -17.51 17.59
C LYS A 136 -29.33 -16.80 18.04
N ALA A 137 -29.19 -15.63 18.67
CA ALA A 137 -30.33 -14.92 19.26
C ALA A 137 -31.10 -14.05 18.26
N LYS A 138 -30.40 -13.42 17.28
CA LYS A 138 -30.94 -12.37 16.41
C LYS A 138 -30.70 -12.59 14.92
N GLY A 139 -29.93 -13.63 14.55
CA GLY A 139 -29.42 -13.79 13.20
C GLY A 139 -28.16 -12.93 12.92
N PRO A 140 -27.52 -13.12 11.75
CA PRO A 140 -26.33 -12.34 11.37
C PRO A 140 -26.69 -10.89 11.02
N ARG A 141 -25.82 -9.94 11.35
CA ARG A 141 -25.95 -8.51 10.96
C ARG A 141 -25.82 -8.30 9.45
N GLY A 142 -25.08 -9.17 8.76
CA GLY A 142 -24.77 -9.10 7.34
C GLY A 142 -23.66 -10.06 6.96
N PRO A 143 -23.07 -9.92 5.76
CA PRO A 143 -22.09 -10.88 5.25
C PRO A 143 -20.78 -10.95 6.06
N LEU A 144 -20.45 -9.90 6.81
CA LEU A 144 -19.22 -9.84 7.61
C LEU A 144 -19.40 -10.31 9.06
N HIS A 145 -20.60 -10.71 9.49
CA HIS A 145 -20.86 -11.08 10.87
C HIS A 145 -20.02 -12.31 11.31
N GLY A 146 -19.10 -12.09 12.23
CA GLY A 146 -18.18 -13.11 12.76
C GLY A 146 -16.95 -13.41 11.89
N ILE A 147 -16.75 -12.63 10.79
CA ILE A 147 -15.60 -12.79 9.92
C ILE A 147 -14.37 -12.13 10.56
N SER A 148 -13.29 -12.92 10.69
CA SER A 148 -12.00 -12.46 11.20
C SER A 148 -11.24 -11.68 10.14
N MET A 149 -10.86 -10.43 10.46
CA MET A 149 -10.20 -9.49 9.55
C MET A 149 -8.96 -8.86 10.19
N LEU A 150 -8.02 -8.43 9.37
CA LEU A 150 -6.86 -7.66 9.77
C LEU A 150 -6.99 -6.22 9.26
N ILE A 151 -6.47 -5.25 10.03
CA ILE A 151 -6.40 -3.85 9.60
C ILE A 151 -5.01 -3.28 9.84
N LYS A 152 -4.61 -2.33 8.98
CA LYS A 152 -3.30 -1.67 9.03
C LYS A 152 -3.12 -0.87 10.31
N ASP A 153 -1.91 -0.84 10.87
CA ASP A 153 -1.59 -0.19 12.16
C ASP A 153 -1.63 1.34 12.16
N ASN A 154 -2.07 1.96 11.08
CA ASN A 154 -2.39 3.39 11.05
C ASN A 154 -3.90 3.69 11.14
N ILE A 155 -4.75 2.67 11.31
CA ILE A 155 -6.21 2.81 11.46
C ILE A 155 -6.57 2.68 12.94
N ASP A 156 -7.18 3.68 13.53
CA ASP A 156 -7.55 3.71 14.96
C ASP A 156 -8.58 2.63 15.31
N THR A 157 -8.37 2.00 16.47
CA THR A 157 -9.35 1.12 17.12
C THR A 157 -9.51 1.51 18.58
N GLY A 158 -10.76 1.75 19.00
CA GLY A 158 -11.12 2.10 20.38
C GLY A 158 -11.19 0.85 21.29
N ASP A 159 -10.15 0.03 21.25
CA ASP A 159 -10.01 -1.20 22.02
C ASP A 159 -8.64 -1.26 22.74
N ARG A 160 -8.20 -2.44 23.11
CA ARG A 160 -6.92 -2.61 23.84
C ARG A 160 -5.68 -2.63 22.92
N MET A 161 -5.83 -2.51 21.60
CA MET A 161 -4.72 -2.43 20.67
C MET A 161 -4.24 -0.98 20.50
N ASN A 162 -2.95 -0.85 20.17
CA ASN A 162 -2.38 0.44 19.78
C ASN A 162 -2.62 0.75 18.30
N THR A 163 -2.46 2.01 17.91
CA THR A 163 -2.34 2.48 16.54
C THR A 163 -1.11 3.37 16.45
N THR A 164 -0.11 2.96 15.68
CA THR A 164 1.23 3.55 15.80
C THR A 164 1.86 3.95 14.47
N ALA A 165 1.27 3.62 13.33
CA ALA A 165 1.94 3.71 12.04
C ALA A 165 3.32 3.02 12.04
N GLY A 166 3.51 1.99 12.86
CA GLY A 166 4.77 1.27 13.03
C GLY A 166 5.83 1.98 13.87
N SER A 167 5.56 3.18 14.37
CA SER A 167 6.53 3.98 15.15
C SER A 167 6.46 3.69 16.65
N LEU A 168 7.60 3.69 17.29
CA LEU A 168 7.73 3.60 18.74
C LEU A 168 7.28 4.89 19.46
N ALA A 169 7.18 6.01 18.74
CA ALA A 169 6.74 7.29 19.27
C ALA A 169 5.36 7.20 19.95
N PHE A 170 4.46 6.40 19.39
CA PHE A 170 3.12 6.21 19.94
C PHE A 170 3.00 5.07 20.96
N VAL A 171 4.07 4.33 21.22
CA VAL A 171 4.10 3.27 22.25
C VAL A 171 4.70 3.77 23.54
N TYR A 172 5.81 4.51 23.44
CA TYR A 172 6.58 4.95 24.63
C TYR A 172 6.18 6.31 25.17
N SER A 173 5.42 7.05 24.39
CA SER A 173 5.13 8.44 24.75
C SER A 173 4.13 8.59 25.91
N HIS A 174 3.25 7.61 26.13
CA HIS A 174 2.29 7.62 27.24
C HIS A 174 1.72 6.22 27.50
N PRO A 175 1.46 5.83 28.78
CA PRO A 175 0.82 4.54 29.10
C PRO A 175 -0.55 4.33 28.43
N ASP A 176 -1.27 5.44 28.13
CA ASP A 176 -2.59 5.45 27.50
C ASP A 176 -2.53 6.06 26.09
N SER A 177 -1.50 5.75 25.31
CA SER A 177 -1.36 6.23 23.93
C SER A 177 -2.34 5.59 22.95
N ARG A 178 -3.17 4.65 23.40
CA ARG A 178 -4.18 3.99 22.58
C ARG A 178 -5.28 4.96 22.16
N PRO A 179 -5.81 4.83 20.92
CA PRO A 179 -6.98 5.57 20.51
C PRO A 179 -8.18 5.32 21.44
N GLN A 180 -8.92 6.37 21.78
CA GLN A 180 -10.10 6.25 22.65
C GLN A 180 -11.37 5.86 21.87
N ARG A 181 -11.31 5.92 20.54
CA ARG A 181 -12.43 5.59 19.64
C ARG A 181 -11.94 4.96 18.35
N ASP A 182 -12.80 4.20 17.71
CA ASP A 182 -12.55 3.65 16.40
C ASP A 182 -12.40 4.76 15.33
N ALA A 183 -11.58 4.51 14.32
CA ALA A 183 -11.71 5.16 13.02
C ALA A 183 -13.08 4.83 12.43
N PHE A 184 -13.61 5.71 11.57
CA PHE A 184 -14.91 5.45 10.94
C PHE A 184 -14.95 4.08 10.26
N VAL A 185 -13.93 3.72 9.49
CA VAL A 185 -13.86 2.42 8.82
C VAL A 185 -13.87 1.25 9.79
N ALA A 186 -13.18 1.35 10.93
CA ALA A 186 -13.19 0.31 11.95
C ALA A 186 -14.56 0.17 12.62
N ALA A 187 -15.20 1.31 12.91
CA ALA A 187 -16.57 1.35 13.45
C ALA A 187 -17.60 0.72 12.48
N GLN A 188 -17.50 1.01 11.19
CA GLN A 188 -18.39 0.44 10.17
C GLN A 188 -18.18 -1.08 10.05
N LEU A 189 -16.95 -1.57 10.05
CA LEU A 189 -16.67 -3.00 10.07
C LEU A 189 -17.26 -3.70 11.30
N ARG A 190 -17.10 -3.12 12.49
CA ARG A 190 -17.70 -3.67 13.72
C ARG A 190 -19.23 -3.61 13.68
N LYS A 191 -19.83 -2.54 13.13
CA LYS A 191 -21.27 -2.43 12.90
C LYS A 191 -21.78 -3.53 11.97
N ALA A 192 -21.02 -3.89 10.94
CA ALA A 192 -21.31 -5.02 10.06
C ALA A 192 -21.07 -6.39 10.71
N GLY A 193 -20.55 -6.44 11.94
CA GLY A 193 -20.27 -7.65 12.71
C GLY A 193 -18.92 -8.28 12.43
N ALA A 194 -18.01 -7.60 11.73
CA ALA A 194 -16.65 -8.09 11.53
C ALA A 194 -15.87 -8.15 12.85
N LEU A 195 -14.99 -9.13 12.99
CA LEU A 195 -14.05 -9.27 14.08
C LEU A 195 -12.69 -8.73 13.64
N ILE A 196 -12.22 -7.64 14.24
CA ILE A 196 -10.86 -7.14 14.03
C ILE A 196 -9.91 -8.00 14.86
N LEU A 197 -9.19 -8.90 14.17
CA LEU A 197 -8.31 -9.90 14.76
C LEU A 197 -6.97 -9.31 15.22
N GLY A 198 -6.51 -8.27 14.54
CA GLY A 198 -5.23 -7.63 14.85
C GLY A 198 -4.87 -6.49 13.92
N LYS A 199 -3.76 -5.82 14.28
CA LYS A 199 -3.12 -4.78 13.50
C LYS A 199 -2.00 -5.38 12.66
N THR A 200 -1.95 -5.00 11.38
CA THR A 200 -0.87 -5.42 10.49
C THR A 200 0.30 -4.45 10.53
N ASN A 201 1.51 -5.00 10.42
CA ASN A 201 2.71 -4.20 10.19
C ASN A 201 2.61 -3.45 8.85
N LEU A 202 3.41 -2.41 8.69
CA LEU A 202 3.40 -1.55 7.52
C LEU A 202 4.81 -1.00 7.30
N SER A 203 5.05 -0.43 6.13
CA SER A 203 6.18 0.48 5.98
C SER A 203 5.97 1.65 6.92
N GLU A 204 6.93 1.93 7.78
CA GLU A 204 6.77 2.92 8.85
C GLU A 204 6.31 4.27 8.31
N TRP A 205 5.31 4.87 8.99
CA TRP A 205 4.66 6.12 8.57
C TRP A 205 4.17 6.08 7.10
N ALA A 206 3.73 4.90 6.66
CA ALA A 206 3.28 4.66 5.29
C ALA A 206 4.30 5.10 4.21
N ASN A 207 5.60 4.93 4.49
CA ASN A 207 6.78 5.29 3.68
C ASN A 207 7.14 6.79 3.65
N ILE A 208 6.33 7.70 4.19
CA ILE A 208 6.57 9.15 4.05
C ILE A 208 7.69 9.68 4.99
N ARG A 209 8.30 8.86 5.83
CA ARG A 209 9.36 9.31 6.72
C ARG A 209 10.66 9.67 5.99
N SER A 210 11.05 8.87 5.00
CA SER A 210 12.31 9.02 4.28
C SER A 210 12.19 8.64 2.81
N SER A 211 12.94 9.33 1.95
CA SER A 211 13.12 8.98 0.55
C SER A 211 13.91 7.66 0.34
N HIS A 212 14.50 7.09 1.40
CA HIS A 212 15.25 5.83 1.40
C HIS A 212 14.57 4.75 2.23
N SER A 213 13.26 4.85 2.46
CA SER A 213 12.50 3.84 3.20
C SER A 213 12.57 2.47 2.53
N THR A 214 12.63 1.42 3.36
CA THR A 214 12.42 0.05 2.90
C THR A 214 10.99 -0.37 3.22
N SER A 215 10.21 -0.71 2.18
CA SER A 215 8.84 -1.17 2.35
C SER A 215 8.76 -2.42 3.22
N GLY A 216 7.75 -2.45 4.09
CA GLY A 216 7.52 -3.55 5.03
C GLY A 216 8.32 -3.49 6.33
N TRP A 217 9.24 -2.52 6.48
CA TRP A 217 9.96 -2.31 7.73
C TRP A 217 9.34 -1.20 8.58
N SER A 218 9.29 -1.42 9.90
CA SER A 218 8.93 -0.40 10.88
C SER A 218 9.72 -0.57 12.18
N GLY A 219 9.95 0.54 12.90
CA GLY A 219 10.69 0.53 14.18
C GLY A 219 10.01 -0.33 15.26
N ARG A 220 8.67 -0.38 15.27
CA ARG A 220 7.88 -1.21 16.19
C ARG A 220 7.77 -2.66 15.73
N GLY A 221 7.48 -2.88 14.44
CA GLY A 221 7.13 -4.20 13.90
C GLY A 221 8.31 -4.97 13.29
N GLY A 222 9.43 -4.31 13.00
CA GLY A 222 10.51 -4.91 12.21
C GLY A 222 10.10 -5.14 10.76
N LEU A 223 10.72 -6.11 10.08
CA LEU A 223 10.53 -6.38 8.66
C LEU A 223 9.45 -7.43 8.41
N THR A 224 8.48 -7.10 7.58
CA THR A 224 7.50 -8.03 6.99
C THR A 224 8.10 -8.71 5.75
N ARG A 225 7.90 -10.02 5.61
CA ARG A 225 8.40 -10.82 4.48
C ARG A 225 7.29 -11.16 3.49
N ASN A 226 7.68 -11.33 2.23
CA ASN A 226 6.76 -11.77 1.18
C ASN A 226 6.48 -13.28 1.33
N PRO A 227 5.21 -13.73 1.36
CA PRO A 227 4.89 -15.15 1.57
C PRO A 227 5.18 -16.04 0.36
N TYR A 228 5.40 -15.49 -0.84
CA TYR A 228 5.80 -16.29 -2.02
C TYR A 228 7.28 -16.61 -2.00
N ALA A 229 8.13 -15.65 -1.57
CA ALA A 229 9.56 -15.85 -1.38
C ALA A 229 10.04 -14.94 -0.24
N LEU A 230 10.60 -15.54 0.81
CA LEU A 230 10.86 -14.88 2.10
C LEU A 230 11.99 -13.84 2.04
N ASP A 231 12.82 -13.86 0.99
CA ASP A 231 13.86 -12.88 0.70
C ASP A 231 13.35 -11.69 -0.13
N ARG A 232 12.06 -11.70 -0.52
CA ARG A 232 11.46 -10.67 -1.36
C ARG A 232 10.66 -9.67 -0.53
N ASN A 233 10.60 -8.44 -1.04
CA ASN A 233 9.83 -7.38 -0.44
C ASN A 233 8.32 -7.60 -0.68
N PRO A 234 7.45 -7.43 0.33
CA PRO A 234 6.00 -7.53 0.15
C PRO A 234 5.38 -6.29 -0.51
N CYS A 235 6.17 -5.30 -0.94
CA CYS A 235 5.76 -3.94 -1.25
C CYS A 235 5.08 -3.27 -0.04
N GLY A 236 4.68 -2.02 -0.19
CA GLY A 236 4.07 -1.25 0.88
C GLY A 236 3.21 -0.09 0.35
N SER A 237 2.69 0.67 1.26
CA SER A 237 2.94 0.62 2.71
C SER A 237 2.05 -0.37 3.47
N SER A 238 0.98 -0.95 2.91
CA SER A 238 0.12 -1.95 3.56
C SER A 238 0.73 -3.36 3.51
N SER A 239 2.03 -3.47 3.81
CA SER A 239 2.86 -4.67 3.67
C SER A 239 2.34 -5.87 4.44
N GLY A 240 2.05 -5.67 5.73
CA GLY A 240 1.53 -6.73 6.58
C GLY A 240 0.11 -7.14 6.23
N THR A 241 -0.75 -6.21 5.77
CA THR A 241 -2.08 -6.55 5.26
C THR A 241 -1.95 -7.44 4.03
N GLY A 242 -1.10 -7.06 3.06
CA GLY A 242 -0.82 -7.87 1.87
C GLY A 242 -0.30 -9.26 2.21
N ALA A 243 0.77 -9.34 3.00
CA ALA A 243 1.38 -10.61 3.38
C ALA A 243 0.45 -11.50 4.22
N GLY A 244 -0.24 -10.92 5.22
CA GLY A 244 -1.12 -11.68 6.14
C GLY A 244 -2.37 -12.24 5.45
N VAL A 245 -3.06 -11.44 4.62
CA VAL A 245 -4.23 -11.92 3.84
C VAL A 245 -3.80 -12.98 2.83
N SER A 246 -2.67 -12.76 2.14
CA SER A 246 -2.14 -13.72 1.17
C SER A 246 -1.76 -15.06 1.81
N ALA A 247 -1.21 -15.03 3.02
CA ALA A 247 -0.79 -16.21 3.77
C ALA A 247 -1.94 -16.91 4.53
N ASN A 248 -3.18 -16.51 4.29
CA ASN A 248 -4.37 -17.08 4.95
C ASN A 248 -4.34 -16.93 6.49
N LEU A 249 -3.91 -15.77 7.02
CA LEU A 249 -3.97 -15.43 8.44
C LEU A 249 -5.30 -14.81 8.86
N CYS A 250 -6.15 -14.51 7.90
CA CYS A 250 -7.50 -13.99 8.04
C CYS A 250 -8.27 -14.17 6.73
N VAL A 251 -9.56 -13.83 6.75
CA VAL A 251 -10.38 -13.90 5.52
C VAL A 251 -10.05 -12.74 4.58
N ALA A 252 -9.95 -11.53 5.10
CA ALA A 252 -9.67 -10.31 4.32
C ALA A 252 -9.07 -9.24 5.23
N GLY A 253 -8.62 -8.12 4.66
CA GLY A 253 -8.02 -7.03 5.41
C GLY A 253 -8.29 -5.65 4.82
N VAL A 254 -7.92 -4.63 5.58
CA VAL A 254 -7.99 -3.23 5.16
C VAL A 254 -6.60 -2.61 5.23
N GLY A 255 -6.18 -2.05 4.10
CA GLY A 255 -5.00 -1.21 3.98
C GLY A 255 -5.36 0.27 3.87
N THR A 256 -4.36 1.11 3.70
CA THR A 256 -4.52 2.52 3.34
C THR A 256 -3.60 2.86 2.18
N GLU A 257 -4.01 3.79 1.34
CA GLU A 257 -3.23 4.25 0.21
C GLU A 257 -3.26 5.76 0.09
N THR A 258 -2.09 6.34 -0.09
CA THR A 258 -1.88 7.69 -0.58
C THR A 258 -1.50 7.63 -2.06
N ASP A 259 -0.45 6.84 -2.40
CA ASP A 259 -0.10 6.42 -3.77
C ASP A 259 0.48 5.00 -3.74
N GLY A 260 -0.21 4.05 -4.34
CA GLY A 260 0.21 2.65 -4.52
C GLY A 260 0.08 1.75 -3.29
N SER A 261 -0.19 2.28 -2.11
CA SER A 261 -0.03 1.55 -0.84
C SER A 261 -1.10 0.47 -0.53
N VAL A 262 -2.10 0.27 -1.37
CA VAL A 262 -3.04 -0.86 -1.40
C VAL A 262 -2.77 -1.73 -2.63
N VAL A 263 -2.68 -1.08 -3.81
CA VAL A 263 -2.57 -1.83 -5.07
C VAL A 263 -1.20 -2.51 -5.22
N CYS A 264 -0.09 -1.87 -4.83
CA CYS A 264 1.24 -2.48 -4.92
C CYS A 264 1.41 -3.69 -3.97
N PRO A 265 1.14 -3.62 -2.66
CA PRO A 265 1.22 -4.81 -1.80
C PRO A 265 0.19 -5.87 -2.20
N SER A 266 -0.95 -5.51 -2.81
CA SER A 266 -1.88 -6.50 -3.37
C SER A 266 -1.25 -7.22 -4.56
N SER A 267 -0.61 -6.51 -5.49
CA SER A 267 0.11 -7.09 -6.62
C SER A 267 1.24 -8.01 -6.15
N ALA A 268 2.14 -7.53 -5.30
CA ALA A 268 3.30 -8.27 -4.82
C ALA A 268 2.95 -9.51 -3.97
N ASN A 269 1.74 -9.58 -3.43
CA ASN A 269 1.25 -10.69 -2.62
C ASN A 269 0.09 -11.47 -3.29
N GLY A 270 -0.16 -11.26 -4.59
CA GLY A 270 -1.13 -12.01 -5.37
C GLY A 270 -2.59 -11.85 -4.89
N LEU A 271 -2.97 -10.66 -4.47
CA LEU A 271 -4.30 -10.32 -3.97
C LEU A 271 -5.06 -9.42 -4.95
N VAL A 272 -6.33 -9.24 -4.66
CA VAL A 272 -7.14 -8.13 -5.16
C VAL A 272 -7.10 -7.01 -4.13
N GLY A 273 -6.77 -5.79 -4.58
CA GLY A 273 -6.80 -4.60 -3.73
C GLY A 273 -7.45 -3.44 -4.47
N LEU A 274 -8.34 -2.74 -3.81
CA LEU A 274 -9.03 -1.59 -4.38
C LEU A 274 -8.69 -0.33 -3.57
N LYS A 275 -8.07 0.64 -4.24
CA LYS A 275 -8.05 2.03 -3.78
C LYS A 275 -9.34 2.71 -4.27
N PRO A 276 -10.29 3.02 -3.42
CA PRO A 276 -11.51 3.69 -3.84
C PRO A 276 -11.28 5.17 -4.19
N THR A 277 -12.29 5.81 -4.75
CA THR A 277 -12.37 7.27 -4.89
C THR A 277 -12.19 7.93 -3.52
N VAL A 278 -11.37 8.99 -3.44
CA VAL A 278 -11.21 9.79 -2.21
C VAL A 278 -12.58 10.36 -1.81
N GLY A 279 -12.98 10.09 -0.57
CA GLY A 279 -14.28 10.45 -0.05
C GLY A 279 -15.33 9.33 -0.11
N LEU A 280 -15.12 8.22 -0.82
CA LEU A 280 -16.03 7.07 -0.74
C LEU A 280 -15.93 6.36 0.62
N VAL A 281 -14.74 6.31 1.20
CA VAL A 281 -14.45 5.77 2.52
C VAL A 281 -13.84 6.88 3.37
N SER A 282 -14.39 7.11 4.56
CA SER A 282 -13.88 8.13 5.48
C SER A 282 -12.48 7.82 5.98
N ARG A 283 -11.67 8.89 6.12
CA ARG A 283 -10.31 8.86 6.65
C ARG A 283 -10.24 9.26 8.12
N SER A 284 -11.37 9.58 8.75
CA SER A 284 -11.38 9.98 10.15
C SER A 284 -10.88 8.86 11.06
N GLY A 285 -9.88 9.17 11.91
CA GLY A 285 -9.20 8.19 12.77
C GLY A 285 -8.14 7.35 12.03
N ILE A 286 -7.69 7.78 10.86
CA ILE A 286 -6.52 7.21 10.18
C ILE A 286 -5.35 8.18 10.33
N ILE A 287 -4.17 7.67 10.72
CA ILE A 287 -2.94 8.48 10.76
C ILE A 287 -2.63 8.92 9.33
N PRO A 288 -2.62 10.25 9.05
CA PRO A 288 -2.63 10.77 7.69
C PRO A 288 -1.24 10.90 7.07
N ILE A 289 -1.24 10.98 5.75
CA ILE A 289 -0.22 11.64 4.95
C ILE A 289 -0.82 12.89 4.29
N SER A 290 -1.96 12.74 3.60
CA SER A 290 -2.51 13.77 2.72
C SER A 290 -4.02 13.64 2.59
N HIS A 291 -4.77 14.68 2.96
CA HIS A 291 -6.22 14.70 2.78
C HIS A 291 -6.66 14.75 1.31
N SER A 292 -5.76 15.12 0.39
CA SER A 292 -6.06 15.13 -1.05
C SER A 292 -6.01 13.74 -1.69
N GLN A 293 -5.26 12.77 -1.11
CA GLN A 293 -4.98 11.48 -1.74
C GLN A 293 -5.33 10.28 -0.86
N ASP A 294 -5.25 10.39 0.49
CA ASP A 294 -5.45 9.26 1.40
C ASP A 294 -6.83 8.64 1.28
N THR A 295 -6.85 7.31 1.32
CA THR A 295 -8.07 6.52 1.50
C THR A 295 -7.77 5.17 2.15
N ALA A 296 -8.74 4.56 2.82
CA ALA A 296 -8.69 3.17 3.19
C ALA A 296 -9.21 2.29 2.04
N GLY A 297 -8.59 1.14 1.83
CA GLY A 297 -8.96 0.23 0.75
C GLY A 297 -9.03 -1.24 1.19
N PRO A 298 -10.04 -2.00 0.70
CA PRO A 298 -10.15 -3.43 0.95
C PRO A 298 -9.09 -4.22 0.19
N MET A 299 -8.54 -5.25 0.85
CA MET A 299 -7.57 -6.20 0.32
C MET A 299 -8.05 -7.62 0.62
N ALA A 300 -8.26 -8.43 -0.41
CA ALA A 300 -8.75 -9.80 -0.27
C ALA A 300 -8.21 -10.72 -1.37
N ARG A 301 -8.51 -12.01 -1.29
CA ARG A 301 -8.10 -12.99 -2.30
C ARG A 301 -8.97 -12.98 -3.55
N THR A 302 -10.20 -12.43 -3.46
CA THR A 302 -11.16 -12.38 -4.56
C THR A 302 -11.76 -10.99 -4.75
N VAL A 303 -12.15 -10.66 -5.99
CA VAL A 303 -12.88 -9.41 -6.29
C VAL A 303 -14.21 -9.35 -5.53
N ARG A 304 -14.86 -10.51 -5.33
CA ARG A 304 -16.12 -10.58 -4.61
C ARG A 304 -15.97 -10.20 -3.14
N ASP A 305 -14.93 -10.68 -2.47
CA ASP A 305 -14.66 -10.31 -1.08
C ASP A 305 -14.31 -8.82 -0.94
N VAL A 306 -13.55 -8.26 -1.91
CA VAL A 306 -13.27 -6.82 -1.99
C VAL A 306 -14.57 -6.01 -2.13
N ALA A 307 -15.51 -6.46 -2.97
CA ALA A 307 -16.81 -5.80 -3.16
C ALA A 307 -17.68 -5.84 -1.87
N ILE A 308 -17.68 -6.97 -1.14
CA ILE A 308 -18.37 -7.09 0.15
C ILE A 308 -17.78 -6.12 1.18
N LEU A 309 -16.44 -6.06 1.26
CA LEU A 309 -15.76 -5.15 2.18
C LEU A 309 -16.05 -3.68 1.84
N LEU A 310 -15.95 -3.31 0.56
CA LEU A 310 -16.21 -1.94 0.13
C LEU A 310 -17.60 -1.48 0.56
N GLY A 311 -18.62 -2.32 0.38
CA GLY A 311 -20.00 -2.02 0.81
C GLY A 311 -20.13 -1.77 2.32
N ALA A 312 -19.34 -2.47 3.13
CA ALA A 312 -19.33 -2.26 4.56
C ALA A 312 -18.52 -1.02 5.00
N MET A 313 -17.50 -0.62 4.22
CA MET A 313 -16.59 0.49 4.55
C MET A 313 -17.10 1.83 4.05
N ALA A 314 -17.81 1.84 2.92
CA ALA A 314 -18.30 3.06 2.28
C ALA A 314 -19.36 3.76 3.12
N GLY A 315 -19.34 5.09 3.10
CA GLY A 315 -20.35 5.87 3.82
C GLY A 315 -19.88 7.27 4.15
N ALA A 316 -20.86 8.11 4.45
CA ALA A 316 -20.64 9.50 4.80
C ALA A 316 -20.32 9.65 6.28
N ASP A 317 -19.35 10.52 6.57
CA ASP A 317 -18.86 10.86 7.89
C ASP A 317 -18.74 12.38 8.04
N ALA A 318 -19.41 12.94 9.03
CA ALA A 318 -19.36 14.38 9.29
C ALA A 318 -17.97 14.87 9.74
N GLU A 319 -17.10 13.97 10.19
CA GLU A 319 -15.74 14.30 10.61
C GLU A 319 -14.72 14.26 9.44
N ASP A 320 -15.15 13.84 8.23
CA ASP A 320 -14.32 13.86 7.02
C ASP A 320 -15.04 14.65 5.91
N SER A 321 -14.53 15.85 5.62
CA SER A 321 -15.11 16.78 4.65
C SER A 321 -15.27 16.18 3.25
N ALA A 322 -14.34 15.30 2.82
CA ALA A 322 -14.44 14.67 1.50
C ALA A 322 -15.65 13.75 1.38
N THR A 323 -16.08 13.10 2.47
CA THR A 323 -17.31 12.30 2.48
C THR A 323 -18.56 13.14 2.65
N ALA A 324 -18.48 14.26 3.39
CA ALA A 324 -19.60 15.16 3.63
C ALA A 324 -20.02 15.89 2.34
N GLU A 325 -19.10 16.24 1.48
CA GLU A 325 -19.38 16.85 0.19
C GLU A 325 -20.23 15.96 -0.73
N ILE A 326 -20.11 14.64 -0.60
CA ILE A 326 -20.88 13.65 -1.37
C ILE A 326 -22.35 13.69 -1.01
N GLN A 327 -22.70 13.94 0.28
CA GLN A 327 -24.10 14.02 0.72
C GLN A 327 -24.89 15.15 0.06
N ASN A 328 -24.20 16.19 -0.40
CA ASN A 328 -24.80 17.41 -0.94
C ASN A 328 -24.83 17.46 -2.47
N LYS A 329 -24.33 16.43 -3.17
CA LYS A 329 -24.22 16.38 -4.63
C LYS A 329 -25.00 15.18 -5.20
N ASP A 330 -25.20 15.20 -6.51
CA ASP A 330 -25.74 14.07 -7.29
C ASP A 330 -24.93 12.76 -7.08
N ASP A 331 -23.75 12.87 -6.48
CA ASP A 331 -22.82 11.78 -6.18
C ASP A 331 -23.27 10.87 -5.02
N ALA A 332 -24.23 11.29 -4.18
CA ALA A 332 -24.78 10.45 -3.11
C ALA A 332 -25.38 9.12 -3.63
N GLN A 333 -25.82 9.10 -4.88
CA GLN A 333 -26.29 7.90 -5.57
C GLN A 333 -25.17 6.92 -5.97
N ASN A 334 -23.89 7.30 -5.79
CA ASN A 334 -22.72 6.46 -6.07
C ASN A 334 -22.21 5.67 -4.86
N ILE A 335 -22.81 5.85 -3.67
CA ILE A 335 -22.54 5.06 -2.48
C ILE A 335 -23.53 3.91 -2.40
N PHE A 336 -23.03 2.69 -2.44
CA PHE A 336 -23.85 1.49 -2.39
C PHE A 336 -23.53 0.68 -1.13
N PRO A 337 -24.55 0.20 -0.40
CA PRO A 337 -24.33 -0.72 0.72
C PRO A 337 -23.90 -2.13 0.26
N ASP A 338 -24.09 -2.43 -1.02
CA ASP A 338 -23.75 -3.71 -1.64
C ASP A 338 -23.18 -3.48 -3.05
N TYR A 339 -21.87 -3.64 -3.17
CA TYR A 339 -21.16 -3.60 -4.46
C TYR A 339 -21.14 -4.96 -5.18
N THR A 340 -21.56 -6.05 -4.54
CA THR A 340 -21.60 -7.37 -5.20
C THR A 340 -22.61 -7.43 -6.35
N LYS A 341 -23.61 -6.55 -6.34
CA LYS A 341 -24.60 -6.43 -7.42
C LYS A 341 -24.02 -6.03 -8.77
N PHE A 342 -22.81 -5.48 -8.79
CA PHE A 342 -22.12 -5.09 -10.02
C PHE A 342 -21.21 -6.18 -10.58
N LEU A 343 -21.04 -7.30 -9.89
CA LEU A 343 -20.21 -8.41 -10.32
C LEU A 343 -20.87 -9.18 -11.44
N ASP A 344 -20.27 -9.14 -12.62
CA ASP A 344 -20.76 -9.80 -13.82
C ASP A 344 -19.64 -10.63 -14.46
N PRO A 345 -19.75 -11.95 -14.54
CA PRO A 345 -18.73 -12.78 -15.19
C PRO A 345 -18.56 -12.49 -16.70
N ALA A 346 -19.54 -11.83 -17.33
CA ALA A 346 -19.48 -11.37 -18.71
C ALA A 346 -19.08 -9.88 -18.82
N GLY A 347 -18.61 -9.25 -17.74
CA GLY A 347 -18.34 -7.81 -17.63
C GLY A 347 -17.30 -7.26 -18.60
N LEU A 348 -16.44 -8.11 -19.18
CA LEU A 348 -15.52 -7.74 -20.26
C LEU A 348 -16.20 -7.56 -21.61
N LYS A 349 -17.36 -8.22 -21.84
CA LYS A 349 -18.04 -8.14 -23.12
C LYS A 349 -18.56 -6.74 -23.40
N GLY A 350 -18.02 -6.12 -24.44
CA GLY A 350 -18.34 -4.75 -24.85
C GLY A 350 -17.65 -3.67 -24.02
N ALA A 351 -16.85 -4.02 -23.02
CA ALA A 351 -16.05 -3.07 -22.26
C ALA A 351 -14.96 -2.44 -23.15
N ARG A 352 -14.81 -1.12 -23.08
CA ARG A 352 -13.80 -0.36 -23.81
C ARG A 352 -12.62 -0.04 -22.91
N LEU A 353 -11.49 -0.72 -23.12
CA LEU A 353 -10.30 -0.65 -22.27
C LEU A 353 -9.16 0.07 -22.97
N GLY A 354 -8.64 1.13 -22.35
CA GLY A 354 -7.50 1.89 -22.86
C GLY A 354 -6.19 1.42 -22.25
N VAL A 355 -5.23 1.00 -23.08
CA VAL A 355 -3.92 0.53 -22.63
C VAL A 355 -2.97 1.71 -22.46
N VAL A 356 -2.48 1.93 -21.22
CA VAL A 356 -1.54 3.01 -20.91
C VAL A 356 -0.11 2.49 -21.07
N ARG A 357 0.41 2.52 -22.31
CA ARG A 357 1.73 1.98 -22.67
C ARG A 357 2.90 2.69 -21.97
N LYS A 358 2.72 3.91 -21.50
CA LYS A 358 3.73 4.62 -20.71
C LYS A 358 4.11 3.90 -19.39
N TYR A 359 3.27 3.01 -18.90
CA TYR A 359 3.56 2.19 -17.73
C TYR A 359 4.22 0.84 -18.06
N PHE A 360 4.53 0.59 -19.33
CA PHE A 360 5.23 -0.61 -19.79
C PHE A 360 6.72 -0.33 -20.03
N GLY A 361 7.48 -1.33 -20.47
CA GLY A 361 8.89 -1.20 -20.88
C GLY A 361 9.91 -1.31 -19.75
N PHE A 362 9.49 -1.48 -18.52
CA PHE A 362 10.40 -1.66 -17.39
C PHE A 362 10.85 -3.13 -17.19
N ASN A 363 10.08 -4.09 -17.72
CA ASN A 363 10.39 -5.52 -17.64
C ASN A 363 9.71 -6.27 -18.79
N GLU A 364 10.51 -6.83 -19.70
CA GLU A 364 10.01 -7.52 -20.90
C GLU A 364 9.06 -8.69 -20.59
N ALA A 365 9.32 -9.47 -19.53
CA ALA A 365 8.46 -10.59 -19.17
C ALA A 365 7.10 -10.12 -18.63
N VAL A 366 7.06 -8.97 -17.96
CA VAL A 366 5.80 -8.33 -17.56
C VAL A 366 5.03 -7.86 -18.80
N ASP A 367 5.71 -7.21 -19.73
CA ASP A 367 5.09 -6.73 -20.97
C ASP A 367 4.48 -7.87 -21.78
N GLN A 368 5.21 -8.98 -21.94
CA GLN A 368 4.71 -10.20 -22.63
C GLN A 368 3.50 -10.81 -21.92
N LEU A 369 3.51 -10.87 -20.58
CA LEU A 369 2.36 -11.35 -19.81
C LEU A 369 1.15 -10.44 -20.03
N MET A 370 1.33 -9.11 -19.97
CA MET A 370 0.24 -8.15 -20.20
C MET A 370 -0.31 -8.24 -21.63
N ASP A 371 0.54 -8.33 -22.64
CA ASP A 371 0.10 -8.45 -24.04
C ASP A 371 -0.73 -9.74 -24.29
N MET A 372 -0.34 -10.86 -23.68
CA MET A 372 -1.11 -12.08 -23.69
C MET A 372 -2.51 -11.86 -23.06
N LEU A 373 -2.57 -11.22 -21.88
CA LEU A 373 -3.83 -10.98 -21.18
C LEU A 373 -4.74 -9.98 -21.89
N LEU A 374 -4.17 -8.96 -22.54
CA LEU A 374 -4.92 -8.06 -23.42
C LEU A 374 -5.58 -8.84 -24.58
N GLY A 375 -4.87 -9.83 -25.14
CA GLY A 375 -5.40 -10.75 -26.13
C GLY A 375 -6.59 -11.57 -25.59
N GLU A 376 -6.46 -12.14 -24.38
CA GLU A 376 -7.53 -12.91 -23.74
C GLU A 376 -8.76 -12.04 -23.43
N MET A 377 -8.57 -10.81 -22.93
CA MET A 377 -9.68 -9.88 -22.72
C MET A 377 -10.39 -9.50 -24.02
N LYS A 378 -9.63 -9.33 -25.11
CA LYS A 378 -10.20 -9.12 -26.44
C LYS A 378 -11.01 -10.33 -26.91
N HIS A 379 -10.52 -11.55 -26.72
CA HIS A 379 -11.27 -12.78 -27.02
C HIS A 379 -12.54 -12.91 -26.16
N ALA A 380 -12.52 -12.41 -24.92
CA ALA A 380 -13.70 -12.35 -24.06
C ALA A 380 -14.70 -11.23 -24.47
N GLY A 381 -14.39 -10.47 -25.52
CA GLY A 381 -15.27 -9.47 -26.13
C GLY A 381 -15.02 -8.04 -25.71
N ALA A 382 -13.91 -7.73 -25.04
CA ALA A 382 -13.50 -6.35 -24.77
C ALA A 382 -12.99 -5.67 -26.04
N GLU A 383 -13.24 -4.37 -26.16
CA GLU A 383 -12.61 -3.51 -27.17
C GLU A 383 -11.36 -2.90 -26.56
N ILE A 384 -10.20 -3.26 -27.11
CA ILE A 384 -8.89 -2.79 -26.62
C ILE A 384 -8.43 -1.62 -27.49
N ILE A 385 -8.24 -0.48 -26.85
CA ILE A 385 -7.69 0.75 -27.45
C ILE A 385 -6.23 0.87 -27.00
N ASP A 386 -5.31 0.69 -27.94
CA ASP A 386 -3.88 0.58 -27.66
C ASP A 386 -3.05 1.34 -28.71
N PRO A 387 -2.29 2.38 -28.33
CA PRO A 387 -2.18 2.95 -27.00
C PRO A 387 -3.30 3.96 -26.65
N ALA A 388 -3.57 4.10 -25.35
CA ALA A 388 -4.40 5.15 -24.79
C ALA A 388 -3.63 5.86 -23.65
N ASP A 389 -2.51 6.45 -24.00
CA ASP A 389 -1.56 7.05 -23.07
C ASP A 389 -2.04 8.35 -22.43
N ILE A 390 -1.84 8.46 -21.13
CA ILE A 390 -1.97 9.70 -20.36
C ILE A 390 -0.69 10.52 -20.60
N SER A 391 -0.80 11.61 -21.35
CA SER A 391 0.37 12.42 -21.77
C SER A 391 1.08 13.14 -20.62
N THR A 392 0.40 13.28 -19.48
CA THR A 392 0.84 14.02 -18.29
C THR A 392 1.55 13.17 -17.24
N ILE A 393 1.62 11.84 -17.38
CA ILE A 393 2.40 10.97 -16.50
C ILE A 393 3.83 11.48 -16.36
N GLY A 394 4.31 11.58 -15.11
CA GLY A 394 5.63 12.08 -14.75
C GLY A 394 5.76 13.60 -14.71
N LYS A 395 4.68 14.34 -14.99
CA LYS A 395 4.71 15.83 -14.96
C LYS A 395 4.17 16.41 -13.65
N PHE A 396 3.53 15.60 -12.82
CA PHE A 396 2.97 16.00 -11.53
C PHE A 396 3.78 15.48 -10.33
N ASP A 397 4.86 14.73 -10.54
CA ASP A 397 5.61 14.09 -9.46
C ASP A 397 6.14 15.11 -8.42
N ASP A 398 6.73 16.24 -8.90
CA ASP A 398 7.23 17.29 -8.00
C ASP A 398 6.09 18.04 -7.30
N SER A 399 4.98 18.29 -7.99
CA SER A 399 3.81 18.94 -7.38
C SER A 399 3.09 18.02 -6.41
N GLU A 400 3.02 16.73 -6.69
CA GLU A 400 2.52 15.72 -5.74
C GLU A 400 3.33 15.74 -4.45
N MET A 401 4.66 15.59 -4.53
CA MET A 401 5.51 15.61 -3.35
C MET A 401 5.36 16.93 -2.57
N THR A 402 5.20 18.05 -3.24
CA THR A 402 4.95 19.35 -2.60
C THR A 402 3.66 19.34 -1.80
N VAL A 403 2.57 18.84 -2.37
CA VAL A 403 1.27 18.70 -1.70
C VAL A 403 1.38 17.77 -0.49
N LEU A 404 1.96 16.57 -0.66
CA LEU A 404 2.11 15.58 0.41
C LEU A 404 2.88 16.16 1.61
N LEU A 405 3.97 16.89 1.39
CA LEU A 405 4.77 17.47 2.47
C LEU A 405 4.05 18.59 3.24
N HIS A 406 3.23 19.43 2.57
CA HIS A 406 2.43 20.45 3.25
C HIS A 406 1.30 19.81 4.06
N GLU A 407 0.58 18.88 3.45
CA GLU A 407 -0.57 18.23 4.06
C GLU A 407 -0.16 17.34 5.24
N LEU A 408 0.95 16.59 5.12
CA LEU A 408 1.47 15.76 6.21
C LEU A 408 1.61 16.56 7.54
N LYS A 409 2.19 17.75 7.48
CA LYS A 409 2.38 18.59 8.67
C LYS A 409 1.05 19.05 9.25
N ALA A 410 0.15 19.53 8.40
CA ALA A 410 -1.14 20.06 8.82
C ALA A 410 -2.09 18.98 9.33
N ASP A 411 -2.20 17.89 8.58
CA ASP A 411 -3.14 16.80 8.84
C ASP A 411 -2.71 15.98 10.06
N LEU A 412 -1.39 15.74 10.22
CA LEU A 412 -0.89 15.08 11.42
C LEU A 412 -1.16 15.90 12.68
N ALA A 413 -1.00 17.22 12.63
CA ALA A 413 -1.34 18.07 13.76
C ALA A 413 -2.84 18.00 14.11
N ALA A 414 -3.72 18.01 13.11
CA ALA A 414 -5.16 17.87 13.29
C ALA A 414 -5.53 16.47 13.85
N TYR A 415 -4.95 15.41 13.32
CA TYR A 415 -5.13 14.05 13.82
C TYR A 415 -4.70 13.93 15.29
N LEU A 416 -3.52 14.45 15.65
CA LEU A 416 -2.99 14.40 17.03
C LEU A 416 -3.86 15.20 17.99
N ALA A 417 -4.35 16.37 17.60
CA ALA A 417 -5.30 17.14 18.40
C ALA A 417 -6.57 16.35 18.71
N ARG A 418 -7.12 15.64 17.71
CA ARG A 418 -8.29 14.77 17.87
C ARG A 418 -7.98 13.56 18.76
N ARG A 419 -6.87 12.87 18.52
CA ARG A 419 -6.46 11.68 19.26
C ARG A 419 -6.19 11.96 20.73
N ASN A 420 -5.46 13.04 21.02
CA ASN A 420 -5.06 13.41 22.36
C ASN A 420 -6.21 14.05 23.16
N GLY A 421 -7.25 14.56 22.50
CA GLY A 421 -8.36 15.26 23.13
C GLY A 421 -7.88 16.40 24.03
N THR A 422 -8.35 16.44 25.29
CA THR A 422 -7.96 17.44 26.28
C THR A 422 -6.73 17.05 27.10
N SER A 423 -6.05 15.95 26.79
CA SER A 423 -4.89 15.49 27.55
C SER A 423 -3.70 16.44 27.36
N THR A 424 -3.39 17.22 28.40
CA THR A 424 -2.27 18.15 28.40
C THR A 424 -0.92 17.45 28.50
N GLY A 425 -0.91 16.19 28.89
CA GLY A 425 0.30 15.37 29.10
C GLY A 425 0.74 14.54 27.89
N ALA A 426 0.03 14.58 26.76
CA ALA A 426 0.45 13.85 25.57
C ALA A 426 1.79 14.40 25.05
N PRO A 427 2.84 13.57 24.92
CA PRO A 427 4.18 14.04 24.55
C PRO A 427 4.32 14.28 23.04
N ILE A 428 3.51 13.62 22.19
CA ILE A 428 3.50 13.80 20.74
C ILE A 428 2.27 14.62 20.34
N LYS A 429 2.51 15.85 19.88
CA LYS A 429 1.46 16.84 19.49
C LYS A 429 1.67 17.38 18.08
N SER A 430 2.82 17.14 17.50
CA SER A 430 3.22 17.70 16.21
C SER A 430 4.18 16.78 15.47
N LEU A 431 4.41 17.05 14.19
CA LEU A 431 5.46 16.40 13.39
C LEU A 431 6.84 16.65 14.02
N LYS A 432 7.07 17.86 14.54
CA LYS A 432 8.33 18.21 15.25
C LYS A 432 8.60 17.29 16.43
N ASP A 433 7.58 16.96 17.23
CA ASP A 433 7.75 16.05 18.36
C ASP A 433 8.12 14.64 17.92
N VAL A 434 7.56 14.16 16.79
CA VAL A 434 7.94 12.89 16.18
C VAL A 434 9.41 12.93 15.72
N ILE A 435 9.83 14.00 15.04
CA ILE A 435 11.21 14.19 14.59
C ILE A 435 12.17 14.12 15.77
N ASP A 436 11.87 14.84 16.85
CA ASP A 436 12.71 14.88 18.06
C ASP A 436 12.75 13.51 18.76
N PHE A 437 11.62 12.82 18.84
CA PHE A 437 11.56 11.46 19.38
C PHE A 437 12.44 10.50 18.56
N ASN A 438 12.37 10.54 17.24
CA ASN A 438 13.17 9.69 16.36
C ASN A 438 14.67 9.97 16.55
N GLU A 439 15.09 11.22 16.67
CA GLU A 439 16.49 11.56 16.94
C GLU A 439 16.97 11.03 18.29
N GLN A 440 16.15 11.16 19.35
CA GLN A 440 16.47 10.64 20.68
C GLN A 440 16.53 9.10 20.71
N ASN A 441 15.80 8.43 19.81
CA ASN A 441 15.69 6.98 19.72
C ASN A 441 16.32 6.42 18.43
N ARG A 442 17.27 7.15 17.84
CA ARG A 442 17.85 6.88 16.51
C ARG A 442 18.25 5.41 16.30
N GLY A 443 18.87 4.79 17.30
CA GLY A 443 19.33 3.40 17.21
C GLY A 443 18.20 2.36 17.03
N ARG A 444 16.97 2.71 17.36
CA ARG A 444 15.79 1.83 17.25
C ARG A 444 14.84 2.27 16.14
N GLU A 445 14.63 3.58 16.00
CA GLU A 445 13.72 4.15 14.99
C GLU A 445 14.38 4.32 13.62
N MET A 446 15.68 4.59 13.58
CA MET A 446 16.40 4.91 12.35
C MET A 446 17.66 4.05 12.14
N PRO A 447 17.63 2.71 12.38
CA PRO A 447 18.84 1.88 12.23
C PRO A 447 19.29 1.76 10.76
N PHE A 448 18.42 1.95 9.79
CA PHE A 448 18.68 1.73 8.36
C PHE A 448 18.56 3.01 7.52
N PHE A 449 17.57 3.87 7.80
CA PHE A 449 17.33 5.10 7.05
C PHE A 449 16.86 6.23 7.99
N GLY A 450 17.03 7.47 7.54
CA GLY A 450 16.73 8.67 8.31
C GLY A 450 15.27 9.14 8.20
N GLN A 451 15.07 10.46 8.31
CA GLN A 451 13.76 11.13 8.31
C GLN A 451 13.78 12.41 7.47
N ASP A 452 14.41 12.35 6.31
CA ASP A 452 14.63 13.52 5.45
C ASP A 452 13.32 14.16 4.95
N LEU A 453 12.29 13.33 4.65
CA LEU A 453 10.99 13.85 4.23
C LEU A 453 10.23 14.51 5.39
N PHE A 454 10.31 13.99 6.60
CA PHE A 454 9.74 14.64 7.79
C PHE A 454 10.38 16.01 8.03
N ILE A 455 11.71 16.11 7.90
CA ILE A 455 12.43 17.38 8.06
C ILE A 455 11.98 18.38 6.98
N LYS A 456 11.82 17.93 5.72
CA LYS A 456 11.30 18.76 4.63
C LYS A 456 9.85 19.20 4.87
N ALA A 457 8.99 18.29 5.35
CA ALA A 457 7.60 18.60 5.66
C ALA A 457 7.49 19.61 6.80
N GLU A 458 8.32 19.48 7.86
CA GLU A 458 8.32 20.45 8.98
C GLU A 458 8.68 21.87 8.54
N GLN A 459 9.48 22.02 7.49
CA GLN A 459 9.86 23.31 6.92
C GLN A 459 8.76 23.94 6.04
N LYS A 460 7.72 23.18 5.67
CA LYS A 460 6.66 23.70 4.80
C LYS A 460 5.76 24.72 5.49
N GLY A 461 5.27 25.68 4.69
CA GLY A 461 4.33 26.71 5.10
C GLY A 461 2.92 26.18 5.35
N PRO A 462 1.96 27.08 5.65
CA PRO A 462 0.56 26.70 5.82
C PRO A 462 -0.09 26.29 4.49
N LEU A 463 -1.24 25.60 4.56
CA LEU A 463 -2.04 25.20 3.37
C LEU A 463 -2.61 26.39 2.59
N SER A 464 -2.49 27.61 3.10
CA SER A 464 -2.82 28.86 2.37
C SER A 464 -1.64 29.44 1.58
N SER A 465 -0.45 28.81 1.61
CA SER A 465 0.71 29.28 0.87
C SER A 465 0.51 29.09 -0.64
N GLN A 466 1.03 30.03 -1.44
CA GLN A 466 0.89 29.96 -2.90
C GLN A 466 1.56 28.70 -3.47
N GLU A 467 2.72 28.29 -2.90
CA GLU A 467 3.43 27.06 -3.28
C GLU A 467 2.49 25.84 -3.23
N TYR A 468 1.73 25.69 -2.13
CA TYR A 468 0.81 24.59 -1.96
C TYR A 468 -0.38 24.68 -2.92
N LEU A 469 -0.99 25.87 -3.03
CA LEU A 469 -2.17 26.06 -3.88
C LEU A 469 -1.86 25.81 -5.37
N ASP A 470 -0.73 26.29 -5.85
CA ASP A 470 -0.28 26.08 -7.23
C ASP A 470 0.02 24.59 -7.50
N ALA A 471 0.66 23.90 -6.52
CA ALA A 471 0.95 22.47 -6.64
C ALA A 471 -0.33 21.62 -6.65
N LEU A 472 -1.30 21.93 -5.79
CA LEU A 472 -2.59 21.22 -5.74
C LEU A 472 -3.40 21.45 -7.03
N GLU A 473 -3.45 22.67 -7.55
CA GLU A 473 -4.09 22.97 -8.84
C GLU A 473 -3.41 22.20 -9.98
N MET A 474 -2.08 22.17 -9.99
CA MET A 474 -1.30 21.43 -11.00
C MET A 474 -1.61 19.93 -10.92
N ASN A 475 -1.63 19.36 -9.72
CA ASN A 475 -2.01 17.94 -9.50
C ASN A 475 -3.38 17.65 -10.12
N HIS A 476 -4.41 18.41 -9.76
CA HIS A 476 -5.76 18.19 -10.26
C HIS A 476 -5.85 18.38 -11.78
N ARG A 477 -5.25 19.41 -12.32
CA ARG A 477 -5.29 19.69 -13.76
C ARG A 477 -4.61 18.58 -14.56
N LEU A 478 -3.38 18.18 -14.17
CA LEU A 478 -2.59 17.21 -14.91
C LEU A 478 -3.08 15.77 -14.76
N SER A 479 -3.62 15.39 -13.58
CA SER A 479 -4.09 14.03 -13.34
C SER A 479 -5.54 13.79 -13.80
N ARG A 480 -6.42 14.82 -13.70
CA ARG A 480 -7.84 14.76 -14.04
C ARG A 480 -8.09 15.28 -15.46
N ALA A 481 -8.32 16.61 -15.61
CA ALA A 481 -8.81 17.22 -16.85
C ALA A 481 -7.86 17.03 -18.05
N GLU A 482 -6.54 17.12 -17.88
CA GLU A 482 -5.54 16.87 -18.94
C GLU A 482 -5.00 15.43 -18.88
N GLY A 483 -5.38 14.66 -17.88
CA GLY A 483 -4.95 13.29 -17.58
C GLY A 483 -5.99 12.23 -17.90
N ILE A 484 -6.50 11.58 -16.86
CA ILE A 484 -7.43 10.45 -16.96
C ILE A 484 -8.70 10.84 -17.71
N ASP A 485 -9.33 11.97 -17.35
CA ASP A 485 -10.60 12.39 -17.95
C ASP A 485 -10.46 12.66 -19.43
N PHE A 486 -9.36 13.35 -19.83
CA PHE A 486 -9.09 13.62 -21.25
C PHE A 486 -9.00 12.34 -22.08
N VAL A 487 -8.23 11.35 -21.59
CA VAL A 487 -8.02 10.10 -22.34
C VAL A 487 -9.31 9.28 -22.40
N MET A 488 -10.03 9.18 -21.28
CA MET A 488 -11.30 8.46 -21.22
C MET A 488 -12.36 9.08 -22.11
N ASP A 489 -12.47 10.42 -22.19
CA ASP A 489 -13.40 11.11 -23.08
C ASP A 489 -13.03 10.92 -24.55
N LYS A 490 -11.74 11.13 -24.87
CA LYS A 490 -11.22 11.02 -26.25
C LYS A 490 -11.53 9.67 -26.88
N TYR A 491 -11.37 8.60 -26.10
CA TYR A 491 -11.55 7.24 -26.61
C TYR A 491 -12.84 6.57 -26.12
N LYS A 492 -13.68 7.27 -25.34
CA LYS A 492 -14.93 6.75 -24.74
C LYS A 492 -14.70 5.44 -23.97
N LEU A 493 -13.74 5.48 -23.04
CA LEU A 493 -13.32 4.30 -22.29
C LEU A 493 -14.19 4.06 -21.07
N ASP A 494 -14.36 2.77 -20.71
CA ASP A 494 -14.92 2.33 -19.45
C ASP A 494 -13.84 2.27 -18.35
N ALA A 495 -12.61 1.89 -18.72
CA ALA A 495 -11.46 1.87 -17.83
C ALA A 495 -10.13 2.01 -18.61
N LEU A 496 -9.09 2.42 -17.88
CA LEU A 496 -7.69 2.34 -18.27
C LEU A 496 -7.08 1.07 -17.68
N VAL A 497 -6.10 0.49 -18.36
CA VAL A 497 -5.41 -0.74 -17.96
C VAL A 497 -3.91 -0.61 -18.09
N ALA A 498 -3.18 -1.11 -17.08
CA ALA A 498 -1.72 -1.14 -17.06
C ALA A 498 -1.22 -2.27 -16.14
N PRO A 499 0.06 -2.71 -16.23
CA PRO A 499 0.66 -3.50 -15.18
C PRO A 499 0.65 -2.72 -13.87
N THR A 500 0.28 -3.34 -12.75
CA THR A 500 0.31 -2.66 -11.44
C THR A 500 1.74 -2.32 -11.03
N GLY A 501 2.68 -3.20 -11.34
CA GLY A 501 4.12 -3.07 -11.12
C GLY A 501 4.86 -4.33 -11.51
N GLY A 502 6.16 -4.38 -11.22
CA GLY A 502 7.00 -5.56 -11.44
C GLY A 502 6.82 -6.64 -10.37
N PRO A 503 7.45 -7.82 -10.59
CA PRO A 503 7.57 -8.83 -9.55
C PRO A 503 8.31 -8.29 -8.32
N ALA A 504 8.01 -8.83 -7.14
CA ALA A 504 8.63 -8.45 -5.88
C ALA A 504 10.18 -8.49 -5.97
N TRP A 505 10.83 -7.40 -5.54
CA TRP A 505 12.29 -7.24 -5.52
C TRP A 505 12.91 -7.84 -4.25
N LEU A 506 14.22 -8.04 -4.24
CA LEU A 506 14.97 -8.44 -3.04
C LEU A 506 14.85 -7.34 -1.97
N THR A 507 14.57 -7.73 -0.74
CA THR A 507 14.56 -6.76 0.36
C THR A 507 15.98 -6.27 0.66
N ASP A 508 16.17 -4.96 0.65
CA ASP A 508 17.43 -4.30 0.96
C ASP A 508 17.21 -3.21 2.03
N LEU A 509 17.64 -3.50 3.25
CA LEU A 509 17.52 -2.57 4.38
C LEU A 509 18.55 -1.43 4.32
N ILE A 510 19.58 -1.55 3.48
CA ILE A 510 20.68 -0.58 3.41
C ILE A 510 20.45 0.43 2.29
N ASN A 511 20.05 -0.06 1.10
CA ASN A 511 19.90 0.79 -0.08
C ASN A 511 18.43 1.18 -0.37
N GLY A 512 17.48 0.61 0.38
CA GLY A 512 16.06 0.89 0.22
C GLY A 512 15.38 0.06 -0.88
N ASP A 513 14.24 0.52 -1.34
CA ASP A 513 13.44 -0.20 -2.32
C ASP A 513 14.00 -0.11 -3.74
N HIS A 514 14.00 -1.24 -4.45
CA HIS A 514 14.41 -1.37 -5.85
C HIS A 514 13.23 -1.81 -6.73
N SER A 515 12.03 -1.27 -6.47
CA SER A 515 10.85 -1.56 -7.27
C SER A 515 11.03 -1.14 -8.73
N ALA A 516 10.48 -1.91 -9.64
CA ALA A 516 10.46 -1.60 -11.06
C ALA A 516 9.03 -1.47 -11.55
N GLY A 517 8.72 -0.34 -12.19
CA GLY A 517 7.39 -0.02 -12.69
C GLY A 517 6.39 0.32 -11.58
N GLY A 518 5.29 0.92 -11.98
CA GLY A 518 4.18 1.31 -11.12
C GLY A 518 3.17 2.11 -11.90
N SER A 519 1.86 1.90 -11.68
CA SER A 519 0.80 2.59 -12.42
C SER A 519 -0.22 3.29 -11.50
N SER A 520 0.12 3.48 -10.22
CA SER A 520 -0.80 4.03 -9.23
C SER A 520 -0.94 5.56 -9.30
N SER A 521 0.14 6.30 -9.61
CA SER A 521 0.23 7.74 -9.36
C SER A 521 -0.83 8.57 -10.07
N ALA A 522 -1.16 8.26 -11.34
CA ALA A 522 -2.20 9.03 -12.04
C ALA A 522 -3.56 8.97 -11.32
N ALA A 523 -3.97 7.77 -10.86
CA ALA A 523 -5.21 7.59 -10.11
C ALA A 523 -5.12 8.10 -8.67
N ALA A 524 -3.94 8.00 -8.04
CA ALA A 524 -3.68 8.48 -6.69
C ALA A 524 -3.81 10.02 -6.62
N VAL A 525 -3.05 10.73 -7.45
CA VAL A 525 -3.04 12.20 -7.52
C VAL A 525 -4.40 12.77 -7.96
N ALA A 526 -5.11 12.05 -8.83
CA ALA A 526 -6.48 12.42 -9.20
C ALA A 526 -7.50 12.18 -8.05
N GLY A 527 -7.17 11.38 -7.05
CA GLY A 527 -8.15 10.91 -6.07
C GLY A 527 -9.15 9.90 -6.64
N TYR A 528 -8.82 9.25 -7.77
CA TYR A 528 -9.68 8.35 -8.53
C TYR A 528 -9.44 6.88 -8.19
N PRO A 529 -10.42 5.98 -8.43
CA PRO A 529 -10.29 4.59 -8.04
C PRO A 529 -9.33 3.80 -8.91
N ASN A 530 -8.66 2.82 -8.28
CA ASN A 530 -7.77 1.87 -8.93
C ASN A 530 -7.92 0.48 -8.27
N ILE A 531 -8.16 -0.55 -9.06
CA ILE A 531 -8.25 -1.93 -8.60
C ILE A 531 -7.15 -2.79 -9.21
N ASN A 532 -6.34 -3.43 -8.35
CA ASN A 532 -5.40 -4.46 -8.74
C ASN A 532 -6.06 -5.83 -8.71
N VAL A 533 -5.81 -6.66 -9.72
CA VAL A 533 -6.14 -8.09 -9.75
C VAL A 533 -4.89 -8.88 -10.10
N THR A 534 -4.73 -10.08 -9.54
CA THR A 534 -3.61 -10.96 -9.91
C THR A 534 -3.67 -11.33 -11.39
N ALA A 535 -2.65 -10.95 -12.14
CA ALA A 535 -2.54 -11.21 -13.58
C ALA A 535 -1.90 -12.56 -13.88
N GLY A 536 -0.90 -12.96 -13.10
CA GLY A 536 -0.13 -14.19 -13.30
C GLY A 536 1.10 -14.24 -12.42
N TYR A 537 2.04 -15.08 -12.80
CA TYR A 537 3.28 -15.32 -12.03
C TYR A 537 4.49 -15.31 -12.95
N LEU A 538 5.53 -14.61 -12.52
CA LEU A 538 6.84 -14.64 -13.15
C LEU A 538 7.87 -15.14 -12.12
N TRP A 539 8.59 -16.19 -12.45
CA TRP A 539 9.56 -16.86 -11.53
C TRP A 539 8.94 -17.26 -10.17
N GLY A 540 7.63 -17.58 -10.16
CA GLY A 540 6.90 -17.93 -8.94
C GLY A 540 6.44 -16.73 -8.09
N LEU A 541 6.71 -15.51 -8.54
CA LEU A 541 6.27 -14.26 -7.90
C LEU A 541 5.02 -13.72 -8.63
N PRO A 542 3.99 -13.27 -7.89
CA PRO A 542 2.80 -12.71 -8.49
C PRO A 542 3.09 -11.37 -9.18
N VAL A 543 2.34 -11.10 -10.24
CA VAL A 543 2.26 -9.82 -10.95
C VAL A 543 0.81 -9.43 -11.06
N GLY A 544 0.49 -8.17 -10.83
CA GLY A 544 -0.86 -7.62 -10.90
C GLY A 544 -1.11 -6.83 -12.18
N ILE A 545 -2.40 -6.75 -12.54
CA ILE A 545 -2.94 -5.83 -13.54
C ILE A 545 -3.86 -4.84 -12.84
N SER A 546 -3.71 -3.55 -13.13
CA SER A 546 -4.54 -2.47 -12.62
C SER A 546 -5.60 -2.06 -13.63
N PHE A 547 -6.83 -1.92 -13.15
CA PHE A 547 -7.91 -1.23 -13.85
C PHE A 547 -8.24 0.04 -13.07
N PHE A 548 -8.22 1.19 -13.72
CA PHE A 548 -8.49 2.47 -13.08
C PHE A 548 -9.32 3.37 -14.00
N GLY A 549 -9.97 4.37 -13.41
CA GLY A 549 -10.89 5.22 -14.16
C GLY A 549 -11.20 6.51 -13.45
N ARG A 550 -12.33 7.13 -13.79
CA ARG A 550 -12.82 8.38 -13.21
C ARG A 550 -13.29 8.19 -11.77
N ALA A 551 -13.45 9.29 -11.05
CA ALA A 551 -14.14 9.28 -9.77
C ALA A 551 -15.48 8.52 -9.88
N TRP A 552 -15.79 7.73 -8.85
CA TRP A 552 -17.04 6.97 -8.71
C TRP A 552 -17.23 5.85 -9.73
N SER A 553 -16.17 5.41 -10.39
CA SER A 553 -16.23 4.29 -11.34
C SER A 553 -16.07 2.91 -10.71
N GLU A 554 -16.06 2.78 -9.39
CA GLU A 554 -15.93 1.49 -8.68
C GLU A 554 -16.90 0.42 -9.19
N PRO A 555 -18.19 0.69 -9.47
CA PRO A 555 -19.10 -0.29 -10.06
C PRO A 555 -18.59 -0.88 -11.38
N THR A 556 -18.09 -0.01 -12.27
CA THR A 556 -17.54 -0.41 -13.57
C THR A 556 -16.23 -1.17 -13.41
N LEU A 557 -15.33 -0.69 -12.55
CA LEU A 557 -14.04 -1.34 -12.30
C LEU A 557 -14.22 -2.72 -11.65
N LEU A 558 -15.14 -2.87 -10.70
CA LEU A 558 -15.46 -4.15 -10.08
C LEU A 558 -16.07 -5.14 -11.08
N LYS A 559 -16.94 -4.68 -11.98
CA LYS A 559 -17.50 -5.48 -13.07
C LYS A 559 -16.40 -6.04 -13.97
N ILE A 560 -15.49 -5.18 -14.43
CA ILE A 560 -14.37 -5.56 -15.32
C ILE A 560 -13.40 -6.48 -14.58
N ALA A 561 -12.99 -6.11 -13.38
CA ALA A 561 -12.05 -6.88 -12.55
C ALA A 561 -12.60 -8.27 -12.21
N TYR A 562 -13.89 -8.38 -11.89
CA TYR A 562 -14.53 -9.67 -11.63
C TYR A 562 -14.55 -10.57 -12.87
N SER A 563 -14.94 -10.02 -14.02
CA SER A 563 -14.92 -10.76 -15.28
C SER A 563 -13.51 -11.23 -15.64
N PHE A 564 -12.49 -10.37 -15.45
CA PHE A 564 -11.08 -10.73 -15.64
C PHE A 564 -10.63 -11.83 -14.68
N GLU A 565 -10.97 -11.73 -13.39
CA GLU A 565 -10.68 -12.77 -12.40
C GLU A 565 -11.30 -14.13 -12.78
N GLN A 566 -12.59 -14.13 -13.22
CA GLN A 566 -13.27 -15.35 -13.65
C GLN A 566 -12.66 -15.95 -14.93
N LEU A 567 -12.17 -15.11 -15.84
CA LEU A 567 -11.49 -15.52 -17.05
C LEU A 567 -10.16 -16.21 -16.76
N THR A 568 -9.34 -15.61 -15.87
CA THR A 568 -7.96 -16.04 -15.66
C THR A 568 -7.78 -17.03 -14.51
N LYS A 569 -8.55 -16.87 -13.43
CA LYS A 569 -8.39 -17.61 -12.16
C LYS A 569 -6.93 -17.73 -11.73
N ALA A 570 -6.18 -16.64 -11.88
CA ALA A 570 -4.73 -16.64 -11.81
C ALA A 570 -4.19 -16.86 -10.39
N ARG A 571 -4.98 -16.56 -9.34
CA ARG A 571 -4.53 -16.66 -7.95
C ARG A 571 -3.98 -18.05 -7.61
N GLN A 572 -2.82 -18.11 -6.96
CA GLN A 572 -2.23 -19.30 -6.35
C GLN A 572 -1.83 -19.00 -4.91
N LYS A 573 -2.02 -19.94 -3.99
CA LYS A 573 -1.59 -19.77 -2.60
C LYS A 573 -0.07 -19.69 -2.48
N PRO A 574 0.49 -18.90 -1.55
CA PRO A 574 1.93 -18.81 -1.34
C PRO A 574 2.49 -20.10 -0.74
N ARG A 575 3.79 -20.34 -0.97
CA ARG A 575 4.50 -21.56 -0.57
C ARG A 575 5.60 -21.31 0.45
N PHE A 576 5.83 -20.09 0.88
CA PHE A 576 6.85 -19.67 1.84
C PHE A 576 8.27 -20.11 1.45
N LEU A 577 8.58 -20.04 0.15
CA LEU A 577 9.90 -20.42 -0.34
C LEU A 577 10.98 -19.49 0.24
N PRO A 578 12.17 -20.01 0.59
CA PRO A 578 13.26 -19.15 1.07
C PRO A 578 13.66 -18.09 0.03
N SER A 579 13.64 -18.44 -1.25
CA SER A 579 13.93 -17.59 -2.41
C SER A 579 13.22 -18.11 -3.65
N ILE A 580 13.27 -17.34 -4.75
CA ILE A 580 12.80 -17.80 -6.06
C ILE A 580 13.66 -18.96 -6.57
N LYS A 581 13.05 -19.88 -7.33
CA LYS A 581 13.80 -20.93 -8.02
C LYS A 581 14.41 -20.34 -9.29
N THR A 582 15.73 -20.16 -9.32
CA THR A 582 16.49 -19.77 -10.52
C THR A 582 17.04 -21.04 -11.18
N GLY A 583 16.29 -21.64 -12.09
CA GLY A 583 16.76 -22.78 -12.86
C GLY A 583 15.61 -23.56 -13.46
N ALA A 584 15.78 -23.95 -14.72
CA ALA A 584 14.95 -24.98 -15.32
C ALA A 584 15.21 -26.29 -14.55
N SER A 585 14.27 -26.69 -13.72
CA SER A 585 14.19 -28.05 -13.16
C SER A 585 12.95 -28.74 -13.67
#